data_1f6ed4c5f23d2889d9d4d9588b141615
#
_entry.id   1f6ed4c5f23d2889d9d4d9588b141615
#
_cell.length_a   1.000
_cell.length_b   1.000
_cell.length_c   1.000
_cell.angle_alpha   90.00
_cell.angle_beta   90.00
_cell.angle_gamma   90.00
#
_symmetry.space_group_name_H-M   'P 1'
#
loop_
_entity.id
_entity.type
_entity.pdbx_description
1 polymer ?
#
loop_
_entity_poly.entity_id
_entity_poly.type
_entity_poly.pdbx_seq_one_letter_code
_entity_poly.pdbx_strand_id
1 'polypeptide(L)'
;LGWLKALWSRRKYKTRTANDFPVPEEGYAPFSRDTMTAISELSRVAKNNPDAVEIYLALGNLYRSQGEIERAVQIRRNLIVRPRLDEKFKAKAWYELGLDYKRGGFVDRAVNAFEQAGKLSGNFKGVSGELAGLTARSGDNEKAAKYYSGIGHKIAEAHYLVKTAQERFAQDMPSSGWKWVKKALKAYPGSVEAWLESMIQDYREKAWKSLAGHFENGLKKVDPSLSFVLLEGLLAFAAKQDALKAAAFEIERPFQYRPDQALAEAILPVLEKQEPDLLLLFYAAWVSSGHDPALAKSQLEKTLVLNPGFWPARLELLALGMEDQPLSPAFQTQLEFFIMRARELKRFVCRKCGLKRETMFFLCPRCQSWHSISYRTAIHE
;
A
#
# COMPACT_ATOMS: atom_id res chain seq x y z
N LEU A 1 40.88 17.01 -16.49
CA LEU A 1 40.56 15.62 -16.97
C LEU A 1 40.33 14.62 -15.83
N GLY A 2 40.62 14.97 -14.56
CA GLY A 2 40.46 14.07 -13.40
C GLY A 2 39.03 13.97 -12.84
N TRP A 3 38.21 15.01 -12.95
CA TRP A 3 36.90 15.05 -12.40
C TRP A 3 35.82 14.31 -13.24
N LEU A 4 36.02 14.14 -14.53
CA LEU A 4 35.19 13.34 -15.41
C LEU A 4 35.29 11.83 -15.15
N LYS A 5 36.43 11.34 -14.66
CA LYS A 5 36.59 9.92 -14.25
C LYS A 5 35.85 9.60 -12.93
N ALA A 6 35.69 10.57 -12.03
CA ALA A 6 34.97 10.39 -10.77
C ALA A 6 33.46 10.29 -10.94
N LEU A 7 32.89 10.83 -12.01
CA LEU A 7 31.45 10.74 -12.34
C LEU A 7 31.06 9.40 -12.97
N TRP A 8 32.02 8.71 -13.61
CA TRP A 8 31.77 7.42 -14.26
C TRP A 8 31.93 6.22 -13.33
N SER A 9 32.69 6.34 -12.23
CA SER A 9 32.95 5.23 -11.31
C SER A 9 31.87 4.99 -10.25
N ARG A 10 30.81 5.83 -10.15
CA ARG A 10 29.72 5.71 -9.16
C ARG A 10 28.40 5.15 -9.69
N ARG A 11 28.29 4.77 -10.95
CA ARG A 11 27.11 4.02 -11.42
C ARG A 11 27.36 2.51 -11.34
N LYS A 12 27.38 1.96 -10.14
CA LYS A 12 27.01 0.56 -9.97
C LYS A 12 25.53 0.44 -10.34
N TYR A 13 25.27 -0.20 -11.46
CA TYR A 13 23.93 -0.61 -11.84
C TYR A 13 23.38 -1.51 -10.72
N LYS A 14 22.57 -0.97 -9.85
CA LYS A 14 21.65 -1.77 -9.06
C LYS A 14 20.67 -2.40 -10.05
N THR A 15 20.64 -3.71 -10.12
CA THR A 15 19.59 -4.46 -10.81
C THR A 15 18.25 -3.96 -10.30
N ARG A 16 17.56 -3.15 -11.10
CA ARG A 16 16.20 -2.68 -10.82
C ARG A 16 15.28 -3.90 -10.83
N THR A 17 14.65 -4.18 -9.72
CA THR A 17 13.54 -5.14 -9.65
C THR A 17 12.35 -4.58 -10.43
N ALA A 18 11.45 -5.45 -10.90
CA ALA A 18 10.29 -5.08 -11.72
C ALA A 18 9.36 -4.00 -11.09
N ASN A 19 9.55 -3.68 -9.81
CA ASN A 19 8.83 -2.64 -9.05
C ASN A 19 9.50 -1.25 -9.11
N ASP A 20 10.66 -1.10 -9.74
CA ASP A 20 11.43 0.17 -9.77
C ASP A 20 11.16 1.05 -11.01
N PHE A 21 10.21 0.66 -11.87
CA PHE A 21 9.81 1.49 -12.98
C PHE A 21 8.72 2.47 -12.54
N PRO A 22 9.00 3.78 -12.49
CA PRO A 22 7.95 4.76 -12.44
C PRO A 22 7.08 4.54 -13.69
N VAL A 23 5.77 4.42 -13.50
CA VAL A 23 4.84 4.51 -14.64
C VAL A 23 5.04 5.92 -15.22
N PRO A 24 5.48 6.06 -16.47
CA PRO A 24 5.56 7.39 -17.07
C PRO A 24 4.17 8.01 -17.04
N GLU A 25 4.05 9.25 -16.56
CA GLU A 25 2.88 10.09 -16.86
C GLU A 25 2.83 10.21 -18.38
N GLU A 26 1.87 9.52 -18.98
CA GLU A 26 1.75 9.42 -20.42
C GLU A 26 1.20 10.74 -20.99
N GLY A 27 2.10 11.66 -21.28
CA GLY A 27 1.89 12.60 -22.35
C GLY A 27 2.04 11.84 -23.68
N TYR A 28 1.10 11.99 -24.60
CA TYR A 28 1.23 11.53 -25.97
C TYR A 28 2.54 12.06 -26.55
N ALA A 29 3.55 11.22 -26.65
CA ALA A 29 4.77 11.55 -27.37
C ALA A 29 4.40 11.64 -28.86
N PRO A 30 4.71 12.76 -29.53
CA PRO A 30 4.46 12.90 -30.97
C PRO A 30 5.18 11.76 -31.71
N PHE A 31 4.52 11.20 -32.72
CA PHE A 31 5.06 10.13 -33.56
C PHE A 31 6.49 10.46 -34.00
N SER A 32 7.48 9.74 -33.47
CA SER A 32 8.84 9.86 -33.96
C SER A 32 8.88 9.31 -35.39
N ARG A 33 9.38 10.08 -36.36
CA ARG A 33 9.60 9.64 -37.74
C ARG A 33 10.41 8.34 -37.78
N ASP A 34 11.36 8.20 -36.87
CA ASP A 34 12.22 7.02 -36.73
C ASP A 34 11.45 5.75 -36.42
N THR A 35 10.39 5.83 -35.58
CA THR A 35 9.57 4.64 -35.23
C THR A 35 8.72 4.18 -36.42
N MET A 36 8.16 5.11 -37.22
CA MET A 36 7.40 4.76 -38.43
C MET A 36 8.29 4.13 -39.48
N THR A 37 9.50 4.66 -39.65
CA THR A 37 10.53 4.09 -40.53
C THR A 37 10.91 2.68 -40.07
N ALA A 38 11.16 2.48 -38.78
CA ALA A 38 11.48 1.16 -38.22
C ALA A 38 10.34 0.14 -38.44
N ILE A 39 9.07 0.55 -38.26
CA ILE A 39 7.91 -0.29 -38.53
C ILE A 39 7.84 -0.67 -40.00
N SER A 40 8.08 0.27 -40.93
CA SER A 40 8.02 0.01 -42.37
C SER A 40 9.13 -0.95 -42.83
N GLU A 41 10.34 -0.76 -42.34
CA GLU A 41 11.48 -1.64 -42.63
C GLU A 41 11.30 -3.03 -42.06
N LEU A 42 10.92 -3.16 -40.76
CA LEU A 42 10.66 -4.45 -40.15
C LEU A 42 9.49 -5.18 -40.84
N SER A 43 8.45 -4.45 -41.27
CA SER A 43 7.33 -5.04 -42.02
C SER A 43 7.79 -5.57 -43.37
N ARG A 44 8.71 -4.90 -44.06
CA ARG A 44 9.30 -5.36 -45.33
C ARG A 44 10.14 -6.60 -45.10
N VAL A 45 10.98 -6.62 -44.07
CA VAL A 45 11.83 -7.76 -43.72
C VAL A 45 10.97 -8.96 -43.29
N ALA A 46 9.90 -8.75 -42.52
CA ALA A 46 8.97 -9.77 -42.11
C ALA A 46 8.26 -10.45 -43.29
N LYS A 47 7.88 -9.67 -44.33
CA LYS A 47 7.28 -10.24 -45.59
C LYS A 47 8.26 -11.15 -46.33
N ASN A 48 9.54 -10.78 -46.32
CA ASN A 48 10.58 -11.53 -47.02
C ASN A 48 11.10 -12.74 -46.21
N ASN A 49 10.89 -12.77 -44.90
CA ASN A 49 11.30 -13.82 -43.98
C ASN A 49 10.16 -14.25 -43.07
N PRO A 50 9.18 -15.03 -43.61
CA PRO A 50 7.98 -15.41 -42.85
C PRO A 50 8.30 -16.20 -41.56
N ASP A 51 9.43 -16.92 -41.52
CA ASP A 51 9.84 -17.77 -40.39
C ASP A 51 10.60 -17.01 -39.28
N ALA A 52 10.99 -15.78 -39.52
CA ALA A 52 11.73 -14.98 -38.56
C ALA A 52 10.84 -14.46 -37.40
N VAL A 53 10.60 -15.30 -36.41
CA VAL A 53 9.67 -15.08 -35.29
C VAL A 53 10.04 -13.81 -34.51
N GLU A 54 11.35 -13.57 -34.28
CA GLU A 54 11.86 -12.42 -33.56
C GLU A 54 11.47 -11.09 -34.19
N ILE A 55 11.43 -11.04 -35.54
CA ILE A 55 11.03 -9.84 -36.28
C ILE A 55 9.55 -9.52 -36.01
N TYR A 56 8.68 -10.54 -36.02
CA TYR A 56 7.26 -10.35 -35.67
C TYR A 56 7.08 -9.95 -34.20
N LEU A 57 7.90 -10.50 -33.30
CA LEU A 57 7.89 -10.10 -31.90
C LEU A 57 8.31 -8.62 -31.75
N ALA A 58 9.37 -8.18 -32.40
CA ALA A 58 9.84 -6.81 -32.39
C ALA A 58 8.80 -5.84 -33.01
N LEU A 59 8.22 -6.22 -34.16
CA LEU A 59 7.20 -5.42 -34.85
C LEU A 59 5.95 -5.22 -33.95
N GLY A 60 5.49 -6.27 -33.27
CA GLY A 60 4.38 -6.14 -32.32
C GLY A 60 4.73 -5.23 -31.13
N ASN A 61 5.98 -5.25 -30.64
CA ASN A 61 6.40 -4.33 -29.58
C ASN A 61 6.36 -2.88 -30.05
N LEU A 62 6.78 -2.59 -31.28
CA LEU A 62 6.70 -1.26 -31.86
C LEU A 62 5.25 -0.80 -32.01
N TYR A 63 4.35 -1.66 -32.52
CA TYR A 63 2.92 -1.32 -32.60
C TYR A 63 2.32 -1.02 -31.21
N ARG A 64 2.65 -1.82 -30.18
CA ARG A 64 2.21 -1.56 -28.79
C ARG A 64 2.73 -0.22 -28.28
N SER A 65 3.99 0.12 -28.53
CA SER A 65 4.58 1.39 -28.10
C SER A 65 3.92 2.61 -28.76
N GLN A 66 3.39 2.45 -29.95
CA GLN A 66 2.63 3.46 -30.71
C GLN A 66 1.13 3.51 -30.34
N GLY A 67 0.67 2.64 -29.44
CA GLY A 67 -0.76 2.54 -29.10
C GLY A 67 -1.59 1.75 -30.12
N GLU A 68 -0.99 1.19 -31.17
CA GLU A 68 -1.63 0.36 -32.21
C GLU A 68 -1.89 -1.06 -31.68
N ILE A 69 -2.68 -1.16 -30.60
CA ILE A 69 -2.86 -2.39 -29.84
C ILE A 69 -3.48 -3.52 -30.69
N GLU A 70 -4.43 -3.19 -31.54
CA GLU A 70 -5.08 -4.19 -32.39
C GLU A 70 -4.10 -4.87 -33.35
N ARG A 71 -3.19 -4.12 -33.95
CA ARG A 71 -2.15 -4.66 -34.83
C ARG A 71 -1.15 -5.51 -34.05
N ALA A 72 -0.74 -5.07 -32.86
CA ALA A 72 0.12 -5.86 -31.99
C ALA A 72 -0.56 -7.21 -31.65
N VAL A 73 -1.80 -7.18 -31.18
CA VAL A 73 -2.61 -8.38 -30.87
C VAL A 73 -2.72 -9.31 -32.08
N GLN A 74 -3.00 -8.78 -33.27
CA GLN A 74 -3.13 -9.58 -34.48
C GLN A 74 -1.82 -10.32 -34.81
N ILE A 75 -0.68 -9.66 -34.74
CA ILE A 75 0.64 -10.26 -34.97
C ILE A 75 0.89 -11.40 -33.96
N ARG A 76 0.64 -11.17 -32.64
CA ARG A 76 0.84 -12.21 -31.61
C ARG A 76 -0.06 -13.43 -31.86
N ARG A 77 -1.34 -13.19 -32.14
CA ARG A 77 -2.29 -14.29 -32.43
C ARG A 77 -1.85 -15.10 -33.64
N ASN A 78 -1.40 -14.44 -34.69
CA ASN A 78 -0.88 -15.12 -35.89
C ASN A 78 0.39 -15.93 -35.59
N LEU A 79 1.25 -15.47 -34.70
CA LEU A 79 2.42 -16.23 -34.23
C LEU A 79 2.01 -17.47 -33.45
N ILE A 80 1.10 -17.33 -32.48
CA ILE A 80 0.67 -18.41 -31.59
C ILE A 80 0.07 -19.59 -32.31
N VAL A 81 -0.66 -19.38 -33.45
CA VAL A 81 -1.32 -20.41 -34.20
C VAL A 81 -0.40 -21.07 -35.24
N ARG A 82 0.85 -20.64 -35.40
CA ARG A 82 1.78 -21.24 -36.35
C ARG A 82 2.06 -22.70 -36.00
N PRO A 83 1.93 -23.64 -36.97
CA PRO A 83 2.36 -25.01 -36.76
C PRO A 83 3.90 -25.03 -36.58
N ARG A 84 4.40 -25.89 -35.70
CA ARG A 84 5.84 -26.09 -35.44
C ARG A 84 6.58 -24.89 -34.82
N LEU A 85 5.86 -23.90 -34.24
CA LEU A 85 6.50 -22.85 -33.45
C LEU A 85 7.11 -23.46 -32.19
N ASP A 86 8.40 -23.19 -31.94
CA ASP A 86 9.08 -23.59 -30.71
C ASP A 86 8.31 -23.09 -29.47
N GLU A 87 8.18 -23.95 -28.46
CA GLU A 87 7.41 -23.67 -27.26
C GLU A 87 7.90 -22.40 -26.53
N LYS A 88 9.21 -22.10 -26.56
CA LYS A 88 9.77 -20.89 -25.99
C LYS A 88 9.25 -19.64 -26.68
N PHE A 89 9.21 -19.67 -28.03
CA PHE A 89 8.65 -18.56 -28.80
C PHE A 89 7.13 -18.46 -28.63
N LYS A 90 6.45 -19.57 -28.52
CA LYS A 90 5.02 -19.62 -28.26
C LYS A 90 4.69 -19.04 -26.88
N ALA A 91 5.45 -19.41 -25.85
CA ALA A 91 5.34 -18.82 -24.51
C ALA A 91 5.60 -17.32 -24.51
N LYS A 92 6.65 -16.87 -25.22
CA LYS A 92 6.97 -15.45 -25.37
C LYS A 92 5.87 -14.69 -26.12
N ALA A 93 5.31 -15.27 -27.19
CA ALA A 93 4.21 -14.66 -27.92
C ALA A 93 2.95 -14.51 -27.05
N TRP A 94 2.62 -15.51 -26.22
CA TRP A 94 1.55 -15.41 -25.23
C TRP A 94 1.82 -14.34 -24.17
N TYR A 95 3.05 -14.24 -23.66
CA TYR A 95 3.44 -13.21 -22.69
C TYR A 95 3.27 -11.80 -23.27
N GLU A 96 3.79 -11.58 -24.49
CA GLU A 96 3.68 -10.30 -25.18
C GLU A 96 2.21 -9.96 -25.53
N LEU A 97 1.39 -10.97 -25.89
CA LEU A 97 -0.04 -10.79 -26.08
C LEU A 97 -0.74 -10.34 -24.79
N GLY A 98 -0.30 -10.89 -23.64
CA GLY A 98 -0.77 -10.45 -22.32
C GLY A 98 -0.44 -8.99 -22.07
N LEU A 99 0.77 -8.53 -22.41
CA LEU A 99 1.15 -7.11 -22.31
C LEU A 99 0.33 -6.23 -23.25
N ASP A 100 0.06 -6.70 -24.48
CA ASP A 100 -0.76 -5.94 -25.44
C ASP A 100 -2.20 -5.79 -24.91
N TYR A 101 -2.82 -6.85 -24.38
CA TYR A 101 -4.14 -6.79 -23.77
C TYR A 101 -4.16 -5.91 -22.52
N LYS A 102 -3.11 -6.00 -21.66
CA LYS A 102 -2.96 -5.15 -20.48
C LYS A 102 -2.92 -3.67 -20.88
N ARG A 103 -2.18 -3.33 -21.92
CA ARG A 103 -2.09 -1.95 -22.46
C ARG A 103 -3.42 -1.47 -23.03
N GLY A 104 -4.17 -2.35 -23.68
CA GLY A 104 -5.52 -2.09 -24.20
C GLY A 104 -6.62 -2.07 -23.14
N GLY A 105 -6.32 -2.32 -21.85
CA GLY A 105 -7.32 -2.37 -20.80
C GLY A 105 -8.15 -3.67 -20.73
N PHE A 106 -7.84 -4.68 -21.56
CA PHE A 106 -8.55 -5.95 -21.61
C PHE A 106 -8.05 -6.92 -20.52
N VAL A 107 -8.39 -6.65 -19.26
CA VAL A 107 -7.81 -7.33 -18.07
C VAL A 107 -7.99 -8.85 -18.14
N ASP A 108 -9.19 -9.36 -18.39
CA ASP A 108 -9.46 -10.80 -18.41
C ASP A 108 -8.69 -11.53 -19.52
N ARG A 109 -8.58 -10.90 -20.71
CA ARG A 109 -7.78 -11.44 -21.81
C ARG A 109 -6.30 -11.43 -21.50
N ALA A 110 -5.81 -10.39 -20.80
CA ALA A 110 -4.42 -10.30 -20.35
C ALA A 110 -4.10 -11.41 -19.34
N VAL A 111 -4.97 -11.64 -18.35
CA VAL A 111 -4.82 -12.73 -17.38
C VAL A 111 -4.75 -14.08 -18.11
N ASN A 112 -5.69 -14.37 -19.00
CA ASN A 112 -5.69 -15.62 -19.76
C ASN A 112 -4.39 -15.79 -20.57
N ALA A 113 -3.94 -14.75 -21.28
CA ALA A 113 -2.72 -14.80 -22.06
C ALA A 113 -1.48 -15.06 -21.20
N PHE A 114 -1.36 -14.42 -20.04
CA PHE A 114 -0.27 -14.69 -19.10
C PHE A 114 -0.34 -16.11 -18.51
N GLU A 115 -1.53 -16.61 -18.20
CA GLU A 115 -1.68 -18.01 -17.73
C GLU A 115 -1.23 -19.01 -18.78
N GLN A 116 -1.56 -18.80 -20.09
CA GLN A 116 -1.06 -19.64 -21.17
C GLN A 116 0.46 -19.56 -21.31
N ALA A 117 1.04 -18.35 -21.20
CA ALA A 117 2.49 -18.18 -21.17
C ALA A 117 3.13 -18.96 -20.02
N GLY A 118 2.54 -18.91 -18.83
CA GLY A 118 3.02 -19.61 -17.65
C GLY A 118 2.97 -21.13 -17.77
N LYS A 119 1.92 -21.68 -18.42
CA LYS A 119 1.80 -23.13 -18.69
C LYS A 119 2.90 -23.65 -19.59
N LEU A 120 3.29 -22.87 -20.60
CA LEU A 120 4.31 -23.27 -21.60
C LEU A 120 5.75 -23.05 -21.10
N SER A 121 6.01 -22.00 -20.33
CA SER A 121 7.35 -21.61 -19.91
C SER A 121 7.77 -22.14 -18.53
N GLY A 122 6.88 -22.85 -17.83
CA GLY A 122 7.09 -23.21 -16.44
C GLY A 122 7.00 -21.97 -15.53
N ASN A 123 7.74 -21.99 -14.43
CA ASN A 123 7.65 -20.91 -13.41
C ASN A 123 8.41 -19.63 -13.83
N PHE A 124 7.92 -18.93 -14.84
CA PHE A 124 8.49 -17.67 -15.32
C PHE A 124 8.09 -16.53 -14.38
N LYS A 125 9.04 -16.07 -13.55
CA LYS A 125 8.81 -15.01 -12.53
C LYS A 125 8.12 -13.76 -13.10
N GLY A 126 8.41 -13.36 -14.33
CA GLY A 126 7.78 -12.23 -15.00
C GLY A 126 6.27 -12.41 -15.18
N VAL A 127 5.82 -13.60 -15.57
CA VAL A 127 4.38 -13.92 -15.72
C VAL A 127 3.65 -13.81 -14.39
N SER A 128 4.21 -14.41 -13.33
CA SER A 128 3.60 -14.36 -12.00
C SER A 128 3.49 -12.94 -11.46
N GLY A 129 4.48 -12.07 -11.74
CA GLY A 129 4.45 -10.66 -11.37
C GLY A 129 3.31 -9.89 -12.08
N GLU A 130 3.14 -10.11 -13.39
CA GLU A 130 2.05 -9.50 -14.15
C GLU A 130 0.68 -9.99 -13.68
N LEU A 131 0.53 -11.30 -13.46
CA LEU A 131 -0.70 -11.89 -12.93
C LEU A 131 -1.04 -11.37 -11.53
N ALA A 132 -0.04 -11.24 -10.64
CA ALA A 132 -0.23 -10.68 -9.32
C ALA A 132 -0.76 -9.24 -9.38
N GLY A 133 -0.17 -8.39 -10.22
CA GLY A 133 -0.59 -7.01 -10.40
C GLY A 133 -1.99 -6.87 -11.03
N LEU A 134 -2.34 -7.72 -11.99
CA LEU A 134 -3.66 -7.70 -12.64
C LEU A 134 -4.76 -8.21 -11.72
N THR A 135 -4.56 -9.35 -11.06
CA THR A 135 -5.54 -9.92 -10.12
C THR A 135 -5.77 -9.01 -8.91
N ALA A 136 -4.71 -8.33 -8.46
CA ALA A 136 -4.82 -7.30 -7.42
C ALA A 136 -5.72 -6.13 -7.84
N ARG A 137 -5.62 -5.68 -9.09
CA ARG A 137 -6.46 -4.59 -9.62
C ARG A 137 -7.89 -5.01 -9.92
N SER A 138 -8.09 -6.26 -10.33
CA SER A 138 -9.45 -6.80 -10.56
C SER A 138 -10.19 -7.15 -9.26
N GLY A 139 -9.53 -7.06 -8.10
CA GLY A 139 -10.12 -7.40 -6.81
C GLY A 139 -10.13 -8.90 -6.49
N ASP A 140 -9.51 -9.76 -7.31
CA ASP A 140 -9.35 -11.19 -6.99
C ASP A 140 -8.19 -11.36 -6.00
N ASN A 141 -8.48 -11.05 -4.73
CA ASN A 141 -7.48 -10.99 -3.67
C ASN A 141 -6.84 -12.37 -3.39
N GLU A 142 -7.61 -13.45 -3.53
CA GLU A 142 -7.10 -14.81 -3.31
C GLU A 142 -6.08 -15.21 -4.39
N LYS A 143 -6.36 -14.95 -5.68
CA LYS A 143 -5.39 -15.19 -6.74
C LYS A 143 -4.20 -14.27 -6.65
N ALA A 144 -4.41 -12.98 -6.31
CA ALA A 144 -3.31 -12.05 -6.08
C ALA A 144 -2.34 -12.57 -5.01
N ALA A 145 -2.85 -13.00 -3.85
CA ALA A 145 -2.03 -13.60 -2.79
C ALA A 145 -1.23 -14.82 -3.29
N LYS A 146 -1.87 -15.71 -4.06
CA LYS A 146 -1.22 -16.89 -4.62
C LYS A 146 -0.06 -16.53 -5.57
N TYR A 147 -0.26 -15.57 -6.46
CA TYR A 147 0.79 -15.14 -7.39
C TYR A 147 1.92 -14.40 -6.68
N TYR A 148 1.62 -13.55 -5.68
CA TYR A 148 2.65 -12.90 -4.86
C TYR A 148 3.45 -13.90 -4.04
N SER A 149 2.82 -14.97 -3.53
CA SER A 149 3.51 -16.10 -2.90
C SER A 149 4.48 -16.79 -3.87
N GLY A 150 4.05 -17.03 -5.10
CA GLY A 150 4.89 -17.66 -6.14
C GLY A 150 6.15 -16.89 -6.52
N ILE A 151 6.14 -15.55 -6.38
CA ILE A 151 7.33 -14.71 -6.61
C ILE A 151 8.10 -14.40 -5.31
N GLY A 152 7.65 -14.92 -4.16
CA GLY A 152 8.30 -14.74 -2.87
C GLY A 152 8.08 -13.38 -2.23
N HIS A 153 7.09 -12.59 -2.68
CA HIS A 153 6.81 -11.26 -2.14
C HIS A 153 5.90 -11.33 -0.92
N LYS A 154 6.47 -11.68 0.25
CA LYS A 154 5.75 -12.00 1.48
C LYS A 154 4.83 -10.90 2.01
N ILE A 155 5.25 -9.64 1.91
CA ILE A 155 4.43 -8.49 2.37
C ILE A 155 3.15 -8.40 1.54
N ALA A 156 3.26 -8.45 0.19
CA ALA A 156 2.10 -8.38 -0.68
C ALA A 156 1.21 -9.63 -0.54
N GLU A 157 1.80 -10.83 -0.41
CA GLU A 157 1.07 -12.06 -0.11
C GLU A 157 0.19 -11.87 1.13
N ALA A 158 0.78 -11.45 2.27
CA ALA A 158 0.05 -11.24 3.51
C ALA A 158 -1.05 -10.16 3.37
N HIS A 159 -0.76 -9.05 2.68
CA HIS A 159 -1.74 -7.99 2.42
C HIS A 159 -2.99 -8.51 1.70
N TYR A 160 -2.83 -9.28 0.62
CA TYR A 160 -3.98 -9.80 -0.13
C TYR A 160 -4.69 -10.95 0.59
N LEU A 161 -3.98 -11.72 1.44
CA LEU A 161 -4.62 -12.67 2.36
C LEU A 161 -5.50 -11.96 3.40
N VAL A 162 -5.06 -10.80 3.93
CA VAL A 162 -5.87 -9.97 4.83
C VAL A 162 -7.07 -9.40 4.11
N LYS A 163 -6.93 -8.91 2.88
CA LYS A 163 -8.08 -8.44 2.08
C LYS A 163 -9.12 -9.55 1.87
N THR A 164 -8.66 -10.78 1.59
CA THR A 164 -9.56 -11.94 1.51
C THR A 164 -10.24 -12.21 2.86
N ALA A 165 -9.52 -12.06 3.99
CA ALA A 165 -10.12 -12.19 5.31
C ALA A 165 -11.22 -11.14 5.54
N GLN A 166 -10.96 -9.88 5.19
CA GLN A 166 -11.92 -8.77 5.29
C GLN A 166 -13.20 -9.03 4.49
N GLU A 167 -13.06 -9.58 3.27
CA GLU A 167 -14.21 -10.01 2.46
C GLU A 167 -15.04 -11.09 3.15
N ARG A 168 -14.39 -12.08 3.81
CA ARG A 168 -15.07 -13.14 4.55
C ARG A 168 -15.77 -12.62 5.80
N PHE A 169 -15.13 -11.71 6.53
CA PHE A 169 -15.78 -11.04 7.66
C PHE A 169 -16.98 -10.19 7.23
N ALA A 170 -16.87 -9.49 6.10
CA ALA A 170 -17.97 -8.72 5.54
C ALA A 170 -19.17 -9.58 5.05
N GLN A 171 -18.90 -10.85 4.71
CA GLN A 171 -19.90 -11.85 4.32
C GLN A 171 -20.48 -12.62 5.54
N ASP A 172 -20.22 -12.17 6.76
CA ASP A 172 -20.61 -12.84 8.01
C ASP A 172 -20.11 -14.29 8.14
N MET A 173 -18.87 -14.52 7.68
CA MET A 173 -18.17 -15.81 7.78
C MET A 173 -16.91 -15.72 8.67
N PRO A 174 -17.05 -15.49 9.99
CA PRO A 174 -15.92 -15.17 10.86
C PRO A 174 -14.90 -16.29 10.95
N SER A 175 -15.31 -17.54 11.04
CA SER A 175 -14.40 -18.70 11.08
C SER A 175 -13.51 -18.79 9.83
N SER A 176 -14.07 -18.47 8.65
CA SER A 176 -13.31 -18.36 7.41
C SER A 176 -12.37 -17.16 7.43
N GLY A 177 -12.84 -15.99 7.87
CA GLY A 177 -12.03 -14.79 8.01
C GLY A 177 -10.79 -15.03 8.86
N TRP A 178 -10.96 -15.59 10.05
CA TRP A 178 -9.87 -15.95 10.95
C TRP A 178 -8.86 -16.94 10.34
N LYS A 179 -9.32 -17.87 9.50
CA LYS A 179 -8.44 -18.80 8.79
C LYS A 179 -7.49 -18.03 7.83
N TRP A 180 -8.00 -17.01 7.16
CA TRP A 180 -7.20 -16.20 6.25
C TRP A 180 -6.25 -15.27 6.99
N VAL A 181 -6.64 -14.67 8.11
CA VAL A 181 -5.74 -13.89 8.97
C VAL A 181 -4.57 -14.75 9.46
N LYS A 182 -4.85 -15.99 9.95
CA LYS A 182 -3.80 -16.92 10.36
C LYS A 182 -2.85 -17.29 9.22
N LYS A 183 -3.37 -17.44 7.98
CA LYS A 183 -2.51 -17.65 6.80
C LYS A 183 -1.62 -16.45 6.52
N ALA A 184 -2.15 -15.22 6.65
CA ALA A 184 -1.38 -13.99 6.45
C ALA A 184 -0.24 -13.88 7.45
N LEU A 185 -0.50 -14.10 8.74
CA LEU A 185 0.53 -14.12 9.80
C LEU A 185 1.56 -15.25 9.62
N LYS A 186 1.16 -16.40 9.07
CA LYS A 186 2.09 -17.48 8.72
C LYS A 186 2.98 -17.11 7.54
N ALA A 187 2.44 -16.42 6.52
CA ALA A 187 3.19 -15.96 5.35
C ALA A 187 4.18 -14.85 5.71
N TYR A 188 3.75 -13.89 6.54
CA TYR A 188 4.57 -12.78 7.02
C TYR A 188 4.19 -12.42 8.47
N PRO A 189 4.93 -12.90 9.48
CA PRO A 189 4.64 -12.63 10.90
C PRO A 189 4.67 -11.14 11.28
N GLY A 190 5.42 -10.31 10.53
CA GLY A 190 5.48 -8.85 10.69
C GLY A 190 4.37 -8.08 9.94
N SER A 191 3.30 -8.75 9.49
CA SER A 191 2.21 -8.09 8.78
C SER A 191 1.41 -7.20 9.73
N VAL A 192 1.63 -5.89 9.62
CA VAL A 192 0.89 -4.88 10.40
C VAL A 192 -0.61 -4.94 10.10
N GLU A 193 -0.99 -5.21 8.85
CA GLU A 193 -2.39 -5.35 8.42
C GLU A 193 -3.08 -6.55 9.09
N ALA A 194 -2.37 -7.68 9.22
CA ALA A 194 -2.95 -8.89 9.80
C ALA A 194 -3.14 -8.75 11.32
N TRP A 195 -2.19 -8.12 12.01
CA TRP A 195 -2.33 -7.80 13.43
C TRP A 195 -3.43 -6.76 13.65
N LEU A 196 -3.48 -5.71 12.84
CA LEU A 196 -4.54 -4.70 12.91
C LEU A 196 -5.93 -5.33 12.66
N GLU A 197 -6.07 -6.19 11.66
CA GLU A 197 -7.33 -6.86 11.38
C GLU A 197 -7.76 -7.75 12.56
N SER A 198 -6.82 -8.45 13.19
CA SER A 198 -7.11 -9.23 14.41
C SER A 198 -7.67 -8.35 15.53
N MET A 199 -7.04 -7.19 15.77
CA MET A 199 -7.50 -6.23 16.78
C MET A 199 -8.87 -5.63 16.44
N ILE A 200 -9.14 -5.36 15.16
CA ILE A 200 -10.43 -4.84 14.69
C ILE A 200 -11.55 -5.87 14.92
N GLN A 201 -11.30 -7.15 14.67
CA GLN A 201 -12.31 -8.18 14.90
C GLN A 201 -12.55 -8.37 16.41
N ASP A 202 -11.50 -8.41 17.23
CA ASP A 202 -11.64 -8.45 18.69
C ASP A 202 -12.41 -7.24 19.23
N TYR A 203 -12.19 -6.03 18.68
CA TYR A 203 -12.94 -4.83 19.04
C TYR A 203 -14.43 -4.97 18.70
N ARG A 204 -14.76 -5.51 17.53
CA ARG A 204 -16.16 -5.79 17.12
C ARG A 204 -16.86 -6.76 18.06
N GLU A 205 -16.15 -7.79 18.50
CA GLU A 205 -16.62 -8.82 19.41
C GLU A 205 -16.53 -8.42 20.88
N LYS A 206 -15.97 -7.23 21.18
CA LYS A 206 -15.66 -6.74 22.54
C LYS A 206 -14.78 -7.72 23.34
N ALA A 207 -13.92 -8.44 22.64
CA ALA A 207 -13.00 -9.41 23.19
C ALA A 207 -11.70 -8.73 23.70
N TRP A 208 -11.81 -7.85 24.69
CA TRP A 208 -10.76 -6.95 25.16
C TRP A 208 -9.46 -7.64 25.54
N LYS A 209 -9.56 -8.80 26.20
CA LYS A 209 -8.37 -9.59 26.57
C LYS A 209 -7.63 -10.14 25.34
N SER A 210 -8.37 -10.57 24.33
CA SER A 210 -7.80 -11.03 23.06
C SER A 210 -7.16 -9.87 22.29
N LEU A 211 -7.84 -8.72 22.25
CA LEU A 211 -7.34 -7.49 21.64
C LEU A 211 -5.99 -7.06 22.23
N ALA A 212 -5.90 -7.01 23.58
CA ALA A 212 -4.64 -6.72 24.27
C ALA A 212 -3.53 -7.71 23.91
N GLY A 213 -3.86 -9.00 23.83
CA GLY A 213 -2.91 -10.06 23.43
C GLY A 213 -2.46 -9.92 21.96
N HIS A 214 -3.36 -9.62 21.02
CA HIS A 214 -3.01 -9.38 19.63
C HIS A 214 -2.18 -8.10 19.47
N PHE A 215 -2.49 -7.04 20.23
CA PHE A 215 -1.71 -5.81 20.23
C PHE A 215 -0.29 -6.04 20.75
N GLU A 216 -0.12 -6.72 21.90
CA GLU A 216 1.19 -7.03 22.45
C GLU A 216 2.04 -7.89 21.49
N ASN A 217 1.43 -8.89 20.87
CA ASN A 217 2.11 -9.73 19.88
C ASN A 217 2.45 -8.95 18.61
N GLY A 218 1.56 -8.06 18.18
CA GLY A 218 1.79 -7.14 17.07
C GLY A 218 3.01 -6.26 17.30
N LEU A 219 3.11 -5.61 18.47
CA LEU A 219 4.27 -4.78 18.83
C LEU A 219 5.60 -5.55 18.81
N LYS A 220 5.58 -6.84 19.20
CA LYS A 220 6.78 -7.70 19.19
C LYS A 220 7.22 -8.16 17.78
N LYS A 221 6.32 -8.17 16.80
CA LYS A 221 6.55 -8.78 15.47
C LYS A 221 6.62 -7.78 14.34
N VAL A 222 5.90 -6.67 14.45
CA VAL A 222 5.86 -5.60 13.45
C VAL A 222 7.15 -4.78 13.55
N ASP A 223 7.57 -4.22 12.41
CA ASP A 223 8.68 -3.25 12.38
C ASP A 223 8.35 -2.08 13.33
N PRO A 224 9.23 -1.71 14.27
CA PRO A 224 8.97 -0.62 15.21
C PRO A 224 8.52 0.68 14.55
N SER A 225 9.03 1.00 13.36
CA SER A 225 8.63 2.19 12.61
C SER A 225 7.18 2.16 12.09
N LEU A 226 6.50 1.01 12.19
CA LEU A 226 5.11 0.81 11.79
C LEU A 226 4.19 0.51 12.98
N SER A 227 4.71 0.41 14.20
CA SER A 227 3.92 0.09 15.40
C SER A 227 2.76 1.04 15.62
N PHE A 228 2.96 2.33 15.32
CA PHE A 228 1.91 3.34 15.43
C PHE A 228 0.69 3.05 14.53
N VAL A 229 0.88 2.34 13.41
CA VAL A 229 -0.20 2.00 12.46
C VAL A 229 -1.25 1.10 13.10
N LEU A 230 -0.86 0.26 14.05
CA LEU A 230 -1.78 -0.58 14.81
C LEU A 230 -2.78 0.26 15.61
N LEU A 231 -2.27 1.29 16.29
CA LEU A 231 -3.09 2.19 17.10
C LEU A 231 -3.91 3.14 16.22
N GLU A 232 -3.27 3.79 15.24
CA GLU A 232 -3.97 4.66 14.29
C GLU A 232 -5.12 3.93 13.60
N GLY A 233 -4.88 2.71 13.10
CA GLY A 233 -5.89 1.94 12.40
C GLY A 233 -7.04 1.49 13.31
N LEU A 234 -6.73 1.07 14.53
CA LEU A 234 -7.75 0.67 15.50
C LEU A 234 -8.61 1.85 15.94
N LEU A 235 -7.98 2.99 16.27
CA LEU A 235 -8.70 4.20 16.69
C LEU A 235 -9.54 4.80 15.57
N ALA A 236 -9.01 4.81 14.33
CA ALA A 236 -9.78 5.24 13.16
C ALA A 236 -10.98 4.32 12.89
N PHE A 237 -10.82 3.02 13.11
CA PHE A 237 -11.92 2.06 12.99
C PHE A 237 -12.97 2.29 14.08
N ALA A 238 -12.57 2.44 15.34
CA ALA A 238 -13.47 2.68 16.47
C ALA A 238 -14.25 3.98 16.29
N ALA A 239 -13.58 5.07 15.94
CA ALA A 239 -14.22 6.36 15.64
C ALA A 239 -15.30 6.23 14.55
N LYS A 240 -15.00 5.50 13.48
CA LYS A 240 -15.98 5.27 12.39
C LYS A 240 -17.17 4.44 12.87
N GLN A 241 -16.99 3.45 13.73
CA GLN A 241 -18.08 2.65 14.28
C GLN A 241 -19.02 3.48 15.16
N ASP A 242 -18.46 4.36 15.97
CA ASP A 242 -19.24 5.19 16.87
C ASP A 242 -19.98 6.31 16.10
N ALA A 243 -19.36 6.92 15.10
CA ALA A 243 -20.03 7.85 14.19
C ALA A 243 -21.20 7.22 13.46
N LEU A 244 -21.07 5.98 13.01
CA LEU A 244 -22.16 5.22 12.38
C LEU A 244 -23.32 4.94 13.35
N LYS A 245 -23.04 4.62 14.62
CA LYS A 245 -24.06 4.42 15.67
C LYS A 245 -24.80 5.72 16.01
N ALA A 246 -24.08 6.84 16.02
CA ALA A 246 -24.64 8.15 16.32
C ALA A 246 -25.43 8.75 15.15
N ALA A 247 -25.47 8.10 13.99
CA ALA A 247 -26.02 8.63 12.73
C ALA A 247 -25.39 9.99 12.34
N ALA A 248 -24.17 10.25 12.79
CA ALA A 248 -23.42 11.46 12.50
C ALA A 248 -22.88 11.40 11.07
N PHE A 249 -23.26 12.36 10.23
CA PHE A 249 -22.80 12.45 8.84
C PHE A 249 -21.34 12.91 8.72
N GLU A 250 -20.81 13.59 9.72
CA GLU A 250 -19.40 13.96 9.79
C GLU A 250 -18.65 12.90 10.58
N ILE A 251 -17.69 12.24 9.90
CA ILE A 251 -16.70 11.42 10.58
C ILE A 251 -15.84 12.39 11.37
N GLU A 252 -16.05 12.41 12.70
CA GLU A 252 -15.14 13.15 13.59
C GLU A 252 -13.72 12.77 13.23
N ARG A 253 -12.88 13.80 13.04
CA ARG A 253 -11.46 13.55 12.74
C ARG A 253 -10.87 12.72 13.86
N PRO A 254 -9.94 11.80 13.58
CA PRO A 254 -9.45 10.85 14.59
C PRO A 254 -9.13 11.48 15.94
N PHE A 255 -8.50 12.66 15.98
CA PHE A 255 -8.15 13.38 17.22
C PHE A 255 -9.33 13.97 18.02
N GLN A 256 -10.53 13.99 17.48
CA GLN A 256 -11.75 14.39 18.20
C GLN A 256 -12.48 13.18 18.80
N TYR A 257 -12.14 11.97 18.31
CA TYR A 257 -12.68 10.75 18.86
C TYR A 257 -12.04 10.46 20.22
N ARG A 258 -12.88 10.26 21.22
CA ARG A 258 -12.46 9.82 22.56
C ARG A 258 -12.80 8.34 22.71
N PRO A 259 -11.80 7.44 22.78
CA PRO A 259 -12.04 6.01 22.92
C PRO A 259 -12.83 5.69 24.18
N ASP A 260 -13.62 4.62 24.16
CA ASP A 260 -14.32 4.14 25.34
C ASP A 260 -13.35 3.58 26.39
N GLN A 261 -13.81 3.54 27.65
CA GLN A 261 -12.99 3.12 28.78
C GLN A 261 -12.47 1.68 28.63
N ALA A 262 -13.30 0.78 28.07
CA ALA A 262 -12.92 -0.62 27.90
C ALA A 262 -11.76 -0.79 26.91
N LEU A 263 -11.72 0.04 25.85
CA LEU A 263 -10.58 0.06 24.93
C LEU A 263 -9.33 0.60 25.60
N ALA A 264 -9.48 1.67 26.39
CA ALA A 264 -8.36 2.24 27.15
C ALA A 264 -7.76 1.23 28.15
N GLU A 265 -8.60 0.56 28.92
CA GLU A 265 -8.19 -0.49 29.86
C GLU A 265 -7.49 -1.68 29.19
N ALA A 266 -7.84 -2.00 27.94
CA ALA A 266 -7.17 -3.05 27.18
C ALA A 266 -5.80 -2.64 26.62
N ILE A 267 -5.64 -1.38 26.20
CA ILE A 267 -4.46 -0.91 25.45
C ILE A 267 -3.40 -0.31 26.36
N LEU A 268 -3.78 0.53 27.36
CA LEU A 268 -2.83 1.27 28.19
C LEU A 268 -1.85 0.36 28.95
N PRO A 269 -2.28 -0.75 29.58
CA PRO A 269 -1.34 -1.63 30.30
C PRO A 269 -0.31 -2.30 29.38
N VAL A 270 -0.62 -2.46 28.09
CA VAL A 270 0.32 -3.01 27.12
C VAL A 270 1.34 -1.95 26.73
N LEU A 271 0.91 -0.69 26.54
CA LEU A 271 1.79 0.43 26.22
C LEU A 271 2.75 0.76 27.36
N GLU A 272 2.30 0.70 28.61
CA GLU A 272 3.13 0.97 29.80
C GLU A 272 4.31 -0.01 29.94
N LYS A 273 4.20 -1.21 29.37
CA LYS A 273 5.28 -2.20 29.39
C LYS A 273 6.31 -1.99 28.29
N GLN A 274 6.04 -1.10 27.32
CA GLN A 274 6.97 -0.84 26.22
C GLN A 274 8.01 0.21 26.64
N GLU A 275 9.17 0.18 25.98
CA GLU A 275 10.12 1.27 26.07
C GLU A 275 9.49 2.57 25.55
N PRO A 276 9.86 3.74 26.13
CA PRO A 276 9.32 5.02 25.71
C PRO A 276 9.61 5.31 24.23
N ASP A 277 8.58 5.29 23.41
CA ASP A 277 8.61 5.67 22.00
C ASP A 277 7.73 6.89 21.76
N LEU A 278 8.17 7.81 20.90
CA LEU A 278 7.50 9.07 20.61
C LEU A 278 6.03 8.90 20.22
N LEU A 279 5.77 7.99 19.30
CA LEU A 279 4.42 7.79 18.77
C LEU A 279 3.56 6.94 19.71
N LEU A 280 4.14 5.92 20.35
CA LEU A 280 3.40 5.12 21.32
C LEU A 280 2.94 5.96 22.53
N LEU A 281 3.78 6.88 23.04
CA LEU A 281 3.38 7.82 24.09
C LEU A 281 2.28 8.79 23.63
N PHE A 282 2.39 9.30 22.40
CA PHE A 282 1.38 10.16 21.81
C PHE A 282 0.02 9.45 21.67
N TYR A 283 0.03 8.20 21.20
CA TYR A 283 -1.21 7.41 21.11
C TYR A 283 -1.73 6.98 22.48
N ALA A 284 -0.86 6.73 23.48
CA ALA A 284 -1.28 6.50 24.86
C ALA A 284 -2.04 7.70 25.42
N ALA A 285 -1.54 8.91 25.15
CA ALA A 285 -2.24 10.14 25.53
C ALA A 285 -3.59 10.26 24.85
N TRP A 286 -3.68 9.91 23.57
CA TRP A 286 -4.96 9.94 22.87
C TRP A 286 -5.96 8.93 23.44
N VAL A 287 -5.51 7.68 23.69
CA VAL A 287 -6.35 6.64 24.28
C VAL A 287 -6.86 7.03 25.67
N SER A 288 -6.04 7.71 26.50
CA SER A 288 -6.42 8.14 27.86
C SER A 288 -7.26 9.42 27.89
N SER A 289 -7.25 10.24 26.84
CA SER A 289 -7.83 11.59 26.84
C SER A 289 -9.32 11.67 27.20
N GLY A 290 -10.07 10.59 26.96
CA GLY A 290 -11.50 10.53 27.29
C GLY A 290 -11.84 10.18 28.75
N HIS A 291 -10.88 9.59 29.48
CA HIS A 291 -11.12 9.04 30.81
C HIS A 291 -10.21 9.60 31.89
N ASP A 292 -8.97 9.90 31.52
CA ASP A 292 -7.96 10.46 32.42
C ASP A 292 -7.17 11.57 31.71
N PRO A 293 -7.72 12.80 31.70
CA PRO A 293 -7.03 13.95 31.10
C PRO A 293 -5.67 14.27 31.75
N ALA A 294 -5.50 13.93 33.02
CA ALA A 294 -4.23 14.18 33.74
C ALA A 294 -3.15 13.21 33.22
N LEU A 295 -3.49 11.92 33.05
CA LEU A 295 -2.60 10.95 32.42
C LEU A 295 -2.29 11.34 30.96
N ALA A 296 -3.29 11.76 30.19
CA ALA A 296 -3.11 12.21 28.82
C ALA A 296 -2.10 13.36 28.73
N LYS A 297 -2.26 14.36 29.57
CA LYS A 297 -1.33 15.52 29.70
C LYS A 297 0.09 15.06 30.02
N SER A 298 0.25 14.19 31.04
CA SER A 298 1.54 13.63 31.41
C SER A 298 2.22 12.89 30.26
N GLN A 299 1.47 12.07 29.47
CA GLN A 299 2.02 11.35 28.32
C GLN A 299 2.43 12.31 27.19
N LEU A 300 1.66 13.38 26.94
CA LEU A 300 2.01 14.40 25.95
C LEU A 300 3.28 15.17 26.37
N GLU A 301 3.41 15.51 27.66
CA GLU A 301 4.62 16.14 28.19
C GLU A 301 5.85 15.24 28.01
N LYS A 302 5.74 13.95 28.33
CA LYS A 302 6.80 12.95 28.07
C LYS A 302 7.14 12.86 26.56
N THR A 303 6.13 12.91 25.69
CA THR A 303 6.33 12.95 24.24
C THR A 303 7.16 14.16 23.83
N LEU A 304 6.92 15.33 24.43
CA LEU A 304 7.68 16.56 24.15
C LEU A 304 9.08 16.55 24.77
N VAL A 305 9.32 15.76 25.81
CA VAL A 305 10.69 15.53 26.32
C VAL A 305 11.49 14.75 25.28
N LEU A 306 10.91 13.75 24.61
CA LEU A 306 11.57 13.00 23.55
C LEU A 306 11.79 13.82 22.28
N ASN A 307 10.80 14.64 21.91
CA ASN A 307 10.90 15.53 20.74
C ASN A 307 10.15 16.85 21.00
N PRO A 308 10.86 17.90 21.41
CA PRO A 308 10.25 19.22 21.67
C PRO A 308 9.58 19.85 20.44
N GLY A 309 9.98 19.45 19.23
CA GLY A 309 9.41 19.91 17.97
C GLY A 309 8.17 19.14 17.51
N PHE A 310 7.72 18.13 18.27
CA PHE A 310 6.59 17.30 17.88
C PHE A 310 5.27 18.07 17.97
N TRP A 311 4.91 18.69 16.87
CA TRP A 311 3.76 19.60 16.78
C TRP A 311 2.40 18.97 17.13
N PRO A 312 2.11 17.64 16.90
CA PRO A 312 0.82 17.08 17.29
C PRO A 312 0.61 17.07 18.80
N ALA A 313 1.66 16.72 19.57
CA ALA A 313 1.55 16.74 21.04
C ALA A 313 1.36 18.17 21.60
N ARG A 314 2.00 19.19 21.00
CA ARG A 314 1.78 20.59 21.38
C ARG A 314 0.36 21.04 21.11
N LEU A 315 -0.22 20.60 19.98
CA LEU A 315 -1.58 20.92 19.58
C LEU A 315 -2.60 20.33 20.57
N GLU A 316 -2.41 19.05 20.95
CA GLU A 316 -3.32 18.39 21.89
C GLU A 316 -3.16 18.92 23.33
N LEU A 317 -1.94 19.28 23.76
CA LEU A 317 -1.75 19.97 25.04
C LEU A 317 -2.45 21.33 25.06
N LEU A 318 -2.40 22.06 23.96
CA LEU A 318 -3.12 23.33 23.84
C LEU A 318 -4.64 23.11 23.92
N ALA A 319 -5.16 22.08 23.23
CA ALA A 319 -6.57 21.76 23.27
C ALA A 319 -7.05 21.37 24.68
N LEU A 320 -6.29 20.52 25.38
CA LEU A 320 -6.59 20.14 26.77
C LEU A 320 -6.49 21.34 27.73
N GLY A 321 -5.48 22.22 27.54
CA GLY A 321 -5.31 23.41 28.39
C GLY A 321 -6.40 24.47 28.24
N MET A 322 -7.12 24.47 27.11
CA MET A 322 -8.28 25.35 26.90
C MET A 322 -9.48 24.97 27.78
N GLU A 323 -9.62 23.69 28.13
CA GLU A 323 -10.69 23.21 29.02
C GLU A 323 -10.43 23.62 30.49
N ASP A 324 -9.15 23.78 30.87
CA ASP A 324 -8.73 24.07 32.26
C ASP A 324 -8.63 25.56 32.60
N GLN A 325 -8.62 26.45 31.60
CA GLN A 325 -8.37 27.88 31.80
C GLN A 325 -9.52 28.76 31.34
N PRO A 326 -9.94 29.76 32.12
CA PRO A 326 -10.96 30.71 31.70
C PRO A 326 -10.37 31.65 30.61
N LEU A 327 -10.69 31.39 29.39
CA LEU A 327 -10.33 32.22 28.22
C LEU A 327 -11.47 33.17 27.88
N SER A 328 -11.15 34.35 27.33
CA SER A 328 -12.20 35.19 26.77
C SER A 328 -12.84 34.49 25.54
N PRO A 329 -14.17 34.61 25.32
CA PRO A 329 -14.83 33.93 24.21
C PRO A 329 -14.20 34.20 22.83
N ALA A 330 -13.74 35.44 22.62
CA ALA A 330 -13.08 35.80 21.37
C ALA A 330 -11.75 35.08 21.19
N PHE A 331 -10.95 34.93 22.25
CA PHE A 331 -9.67 34.22 22.19
C PHE A 331 -9.87 32.71 22.04
N GLN A 332 -10.84 32.14 22.74
CA GLN A 332 -11.22 30.73 22.60
C GLN A 332 -11.59 30.40 21.16
N THR A 333 -12.47 31.19 20.53
CA THR A 333 -12.87 31.00 19.14
C THR A 333 -11.67 31.00 18.17
N GLN A 334 -10.69 31.91 18.40
CA GLN A 334 -9.51 31.95 17.55
C GLN A 334 -8.60 30.73 17.75
N LEU A 335 -8.41 30.28 19.00
CA LEU A 335 -7.63 29.05 19.26
C LEU A 335 -8.30 27.82 18.67
N GLU A 336 -9.59 27.65 18.83
CA GLU A 336 -10.36 26.57 18.22
C GLU A 336 -10.18 26.55 16.69
N PHE A 337 -10.26 27.72 16.05
CA PHE A 337 -10.01 27.84 14.63
C PHE A 337 -8.61 27.36 14.22
N PHE A 338 -7.57 27.80 14.94
CA PHE A 338 -6.19 27.37 14.65
C PHE A 338 -5.97 25.89 14.92
N ILE A 339 -6.53 25.35 16.02
CA ILE A 339 -6.47 23.91 16.33
C ILE A 339 -7.13 23.09 15.23
N MET A 340 -8.33 23.48 14.78
CA MET A 340 -9.01 22.80 13.68
C MET A 340 -8.18 22.83 12.40
N ARG A 341 -7.62 23.96 12.02
CA ARG A 341 -6.77 24.10 10.83
C ARG A 341 -5.48 23.29 10.94
N ALA A 342 -4.85 23.27 12.11
CA ALA A 342 -3.66 22.45 12.33
C ALA A 342 -3.97 20.94 12.23
N ARG A 343 -5.14 20.51 12.69
CA ARG A 343 -5.59 19.12 12.56
C ARG A 343 -5.87 18.68 11.10
N GLU A 344 -6.00 19.64 10.17
CA GLU A 344 -6.12 19.37 8.72
C GLU A 344 -4.79 19.00 8.05
N LEU A 345 -3.68 19.17 8.71
CA LEU A 345 -2.37 18.86 8.16
C LEU A 345 -2.23 17.35 7.90
N LYS A 346 -1.71 17.02 6.70
CA LYS A 346 -1.45 15.63 6.30
C LYS A 346 -0.41 15.01 7.22
N ARG A 347 -0.82 14.03 8.03
CA ARG A 347 -0.01 13.43 9.10
C ARG A 347 0.95 12.35 8.59
N PHE A 348 0.65 11.74 7.46
CA PHE A 348 1.43 10.62 6.95
C PHE A 348 2.22 11.01 5.72
N VAL A 349 3.43 10.46 5.60
CA VAL A 349 4.31 10.66 4.46
C VAL A 349 4.90 9.32 4.01
N CYS A 350 5.09 9.17 2.72
CA CYS A 350 5.83 8.03 2.17
C CYS A 350 7.33 8.28 2.28
N ARG A 351 8.06 7.45 3.04
CA ARG A 351 9.52 7.54 3.20
C ARG A 351 10.31 7.42 1.88
N LYS A 352 9.69 6.86 0.82
CA LYS A 352 10.36 6.66 -0.48
C LYS A 352 10.17 7.79 -1.47
N CYS A 353 8.96 8.36 -1.56
CA CYS A 353 8.66 9.37 -2.59
C CYS A 353 8.13 10.70 -2.04
N GLY A 354 8.04 10.85 -0.72
CA GLY A 354 7.58 12.09 -0.08
C GLY A 354 6.08 12.39 -0.23
N LEU A 355 5.26 11.46 -0.77
CA LEU A 355 3.82 11.68 -0.88
C LEU A 355 3.20 11.87 0.50
N LYS A 356 2.56 13.01 0.72
CA LYS A 356 1.88 13.34 1.98
C LYS A 356 0.40 13.00 1.88
N ARG A 357 -0.15 12.33 2.93
CA ARG A 357 -1.56 11.93 3.00
C ARG A 357 -2.16 12.16 4.38
N GLU A 358 -3.46 12.31 4.40
CA GLU A 358 -4.30 12.38 5.60
C GLU A 358 -4.62 10.99 6.16
N THR A 359 -4.87 10.04 5.25
CA THR A 359 -5.20 8.66 5.55
C THR A 359 -3.97 7.76 5.45
N MET A 360 -3.89 6.76 6.34
CA MET A 360 -2.83 5.77 6.29
C MET A 360 -2.92 4.90 5.02
N PHE A 361 -1.79 4.30 4.65
CA PHE A 361 -1.67 3.41 3.51
C PHE A 361 -0.62 2.32 3.77
N PHE A 362 -0.85 1.13 3.27
CA PHE A 362 0.10 0.02 3.31
C PHE A 362 0.92 -0.09 2.03
N LEU A 363 0.28 0.24 0.90
CA LEU A 363 0.91 0.40 -0.41
C LEU A 363 0.83 1.86 -0.82
N CYS A 364 1.97 2.48 -1.09
CA CYS A 364 1.98 3.88 -1.53
C CYS A 364 1.31 4.02 -2.91
N PRO A 365 0.28 4.85 -3.08
CA PRO A 365 -0.43 4.96 -4.35
C PRO A 365 0.41 5.62 -5.46
N ARG A 366 1.47 6.37 -5.11
CA ARG A 366 2.35 7.04 -6.08
C ARG A 366 3.51 6.15 -6.53
N CYS A 367 4.30 5.63 -5.61
CA CYS A 367 5.52 4.86 -5.94
C CYS A 367 5.38 3.36 -5.74
N GLN A 368 4.19 2.87 -5.38
CA GLN A 368 3.87 1.44 -5.20
C GLN A 368 4.80 0.70 -4.21
N SER A 369 5.44 1.44 -3.29
CA SER A 369 6.24 0.81 -2.24
C SER A 369 5.39 0.36 -1.08
N TRP A 370 5.66 -0.85 -0.59
CA TRP A 370 5.00 -1.45 0.57
C TRP A 370 5.57 -0.91 1.87
N HIS A 371 4.73 -0.75 2.89
CA HIS A 371 5.10 -0.39 4.27
C HIS A 371 6.04 0.82 4.37
N SER A 372 5.86 1.77 3.45
CA SER A 372 6.69 2.98 3.35
C SER A 372 6.08 4.20 4.06
N ILE A 373 4.99 3.99 4.76
CA ILE A 373 4.32 5.03 5.55
C ILE A 373 5.19 5.42 6.76
N SER A 374 5.22 6.71 7.07
CA SER A 374 5.81 7.28 8.27
C SER A 374 4.91 8.40 8.78
N TYR A 375 4.92 8.64 10.08
CA TYR A 375 4.26 9.79 10.70
C TYR A 375 5.14 11.02 10.53
N ARG A 376 4.56 12.18 10.20
CA ARG A 376 5.28 13.46 10.09
C ARG A 376 5.49 14.04 11.46
N THR A 377 6.72 14.12 11.89
CA THR A 377 7.10 14.64 13.20
C THR A 377 7.34 16.15 13.22
N ALA A 378 7.67 16.72 12.04
CA ALA A 378 7.87 18.16 11.87
C ALA A 378 6.91 18.74 10.81
N ILE A 379 6.55 20.02 10.97
CA ILE A 379 5.65 20.73 10.05
C ILE A 379 6.29 20.92 8.68
N HIS A 380 7.61 21.09 8.63
CA HIS A 380 8.38 21.39 7.42
C HIS A 380 8.80 20.15 6.61
N GLU A 381 8.53 18.95 7.11
CA GLU A 381 8.79 17.68 6.39
C GLU A 381 7.82 17.41 5.23
#